data_5ed4c4a2d0a314b448755c9329a6ccc5
#
_entry.id   5ed4c4a2d0a314b448755c9329a6ccc5
#
_cell.length_a   1.000
_cell.length_b   1.000
_cell.length_c   1.000
_cell.angle_alpha   90.00
_cell.angle_beta   90.00
_cell.angle_gamma   90.00
#
_symmetry.space_group_name_H-M   'P 1'
#
loop_
_entity.id
_entity.type
_entity.pdbx_description
1 polymer ?
#
loop_
_entity_poly.entity_id
_entity_poly.type
_entity_poly.pdbx_seq_one_letter_code
_entity_poly.pdbx_strand_id
1 'polypeptide(L)'
;MCIRDSKEADRLAKRVENAGSVFLGAYACESAGDYASGTNHTLPTSGYAHAYSGVNLDSFMKKITFQTLSEEGIANLGPVIETLAENEELLAHKLAATVRINAIKEKKL
;
A
#
# COMPACT_ATOMS: atom_id res chain seq x y z
N MET A 1 11.16 18.80 -0.68
CA MET A 1 11.63 19.40 0.61
C MET A 1 13.14 19.46 0.61
N CYS A 2 13.71 20.62 1.01
CA CYS A 2 15.15 20.80 1.05
C CYS A 2 15.63 20.96 2.50
N ILE A 3 16.61 20.17 2.90
CA ILE A 3 17.28 20.24 4.20
C ILE A 3 18.76 20.54 3.96
N ARG A 4 19.05 21.72 3.38
CA ARG A 4 20.41 22.09 2.90
C ARG A 4 21.33 22.61 3.99
N ASP A 5 20.81 23.43 4.87
CA ASP A 5 21.63 24.23 5.80
C ASP A 5 21.75 23.60 7.19
N SER A 6 21.28 22.36 7.35
CA SER A 6 21.36 21.65 8.61
C SER A 6 22.61 20.76 8.69
N LYS A 7 23.39 20.93 9.75
CA LYS A 7 24.48 19.99 10.08
C LYS A 7 23.96 18.59 10.46
N GLU A 8 22.64 18.45 10.64
CA GLU A 8 21.98 17.22 11.06
C GLU A 8 20.96 16.74 10.02
N ALA A 9 21.23 16.94 8.73
CA ALA A 9 20.33 16.62 7.64
C ALA A 9 19.79 15.18 7.71
N ASP A 10 20.66 14.20 7.99
CA ASP A 10 20.28 12.79 8.10
C ASP A 10 19.36 12.52 9.29
N ARG A 11 19.54 13.23 10.41
CA ARG A 11 18.65 13.10 11.58
C ARG A 11 17.28 13.69 11.29
N LEU A 12 17.23 14.81 10.61
CA LEU A 12 15.97 15.44 10.22
C LEU A 12 15.23 14.63 9.18
N ALA A 13 15.93 14.02 8.22
CA ALA A 13 15.34 13.15 7.20
C ALA A 13 14.51 12.02 7.80
N LYS A 14 14.98 11.42 8.89
CA LYS A 14 14.25 10.34 9.60
C LYS A 14 12.92 10.77 10.23
N ARG A 15 12.66 12.07 10.31
CA ARG A 15 11.43 12.66 10.88
C ARG A 15 10.46 13.16 9.80
N VAL A 16 10.86 13.02 8.53
CA VAL A 16 9.99 13.40 7.41
C VAL A 16 8.98 12.30 7.16
N GLU A 17 7.72 12.61 7.30
CA GLU A 17 6.61 11.68 7.07
C GLU A 17 6.00 11.85 5.67
N ASN A 18 5.93 13.10 5.19
CA ASN A 18 5.21 13.43 3.97
C ASN A 18 6.06 14.33 3.05
N ALA A 19 6.66 13.75 2.03
CA ALA A 19 7.39 14.48 1.00
C ALA A 19 7.45 13.66 -0.30
N GLY A 20 7.36 14.32 -1.44
CA GLY A 20 7.60 13.70 -2.74
C GLY A 20 9.08 13.40 -2.97
N SER A 21 9.96 14.32 -2.56
CA SER A 21 11.41 14.16 -2.53
C SER A 21 12.01 14.93 -1.37
N VAL A 22 13.13 14.45 -0.84
CA VAL A 22 13.90 15.11 0.21
C VAL A 22 15.33 15.25 -0.24
N PHE A 23 15.83 16.49 -0.33
CA PHE A 23 17.19 16.82 -0.74
C PHE A 23 18.02 17.11 0.50
N LEU A 24 19.06 16.31 0.72
CA LEU A 24 19.86 16.33 1.95
C LEU A 24 21.25 16.89 1.72
N GLY A 25 21.62 17.89 2.52
CA GLY A 25 22.95 18.48 2.50
C GLY A 25 23.14 19.55 1.42
N ALA A 26 24.31 20.19 1.47
CA ALA A 26 24.60 21.38 0.68
C ALA A 26 24.69 21.13 -0.85
N TYR A 27 25.00 19.92 -1.26
CA TYR A 27 25.19 19.53 -2.66
C TYR A 27 23.95 18.91 -3.31
N ALA A 28 22.95 18.57 -2.54
CA ALA A 28 21.70 17.98 -3.05
C ALA A 28 20.75 19.08 -3.53
N CYS A 29 21.02 19.66 -4.68
CA CYS A 29 20.13 20.65 -5.27
C CYS A 29 18.96 19.99 -5.99
N GLU A 30 17.82 20.71 -6.04
CA GLU A 30 16.59 20.28 -6.71
C GLU A 30 16.84 19.97 -8.18
N SER A 31 17.62 20.82 -8.88
CA SER A 31 17.95 20.62 -10.29
C SER A 31 18.69 19.30 -10.56
N ALA A 32 19.49 18.82 -9.62
CA ALA A 32 20.09 17.49 -9.76
C ALA A 32 19.00 16.39 -9.72
N GLY A 33 18.03 16.54 -8.86
CA GLY A 33 16.87 15.67 -8.78
C GLY A 33 16.01 15.67 -10.04
N ASP A 34 15.83 16.85 -10.62
CA ASP A 34 15.02 17.03 -11.82
C ASP A 34 15.64 16.40 -13.07
N TYR A 35 16.97 16.43 -13.19
CA TYR A 35 17.63 16.13 -14.45
C TYR A 35 18.62 14.95 -14.43
N ALA A 36 19.20 14.60 -13.30
CA ALA A 36 20.37 13.72 -13.34
C ALA A 36 20.52 12.70 -12.20
N SER A 37 19.96 12.92 -11.01
CA SER A 37 20.24 12.08 -9.84
C SER A 37 19.30 10.86 -9.67
N GLY A 38 18.34 10.69 -10.58
CA GLY A 38 17.43 9.54 -10.60
C GLY A 38 16.13 9.74 -9.83
N THR A 39 15.95 10.85 -9.13
CA THR A 39 14.63 11.25 -8.61
C THR A 39 13.78 11.86 -9.72
N ASN A 40 12.50 12.14 -9.49
CA ASN A 40 11.61 12.70 -10.49
C ASN A 40 11.19 14.12 -10.11
N HIS A 41 11.05 14.99 -11.13
CA HIS A 41 10.58 16.35 -10.95
C HIS A 41 9.06 16.46 -10.74
N THR A 42 8.30 15.41 -11.10
CA THR A 42 6.85 15.39 -10.90
C THR A 42 6.55 14.96 -9.46
N LEU A 43 6.33 15.93 -8.62
CA LEU A 43 6.15 15.76 -7.19
C LEU A 43 4.75 16.18 -6.75
N PRO A 44 4.18 15.57 -5.70
CA PRO A 44 2.90 15.99 -5.16
C PRO A 44 2.99 17.40 -4.57
N THR A 45 2.03 18.25 -4.90
CA THR A 45 1.91 19.62 -4.42
C THR A 45 0.68 19.78 -3.52
N SER A 46 0.46 20.97 -2.97
CA SER A 46 -0.76 21.33 -2.22
C SER A 46 -1.11 20.35 -1.09
N GLY A 47 -0.12 19.83 -0.40
CA GLY A 47 -0.32 18.89 0.71
C GLY A 47 -0.56 17.44 0.30
N TYR A 48 -0.67 17.13 -0.98
CA TYR A 48 -0.96 15.76 -1.43
C TYR A 48 0.16 14.74 -1.15
N ALA A 49 1.33 15.17 -0.69
CA ALA A 49 2.41 14.27 -0.28
C ALA A 49 2.02 13.31 0.87
N HIS A 50 0.94 13.59 1.60
CA HIS A 50 0.40 12.68 2.62
C HIS A 50 -0.30 11.44 2.02
N ALA A 51 -0.68 11.49 0.74
CA ALA A 51 -1.41 10.40 0.06
C ALA A 51 -0.69 9.88 -1.18
N TYR A 52 0.21 10.67 -1.78
CA TYR A 52 0.87 10.33 -3.04
C TYR A 52 2.39 10.52 -2.95
N SER A 53 3.11 9.62 -3.57
CA SER A 53 4.55 9.74 -3.83
C SER A 53 4.81 10.64 -5.03
N GLY A 54 6.06 11.07 -5.22
CA GLY A 54 6.53 11.54 -6.51
C GLY A 54 6.42 10.44 -7.57
N VAL A 55 6.36 10.81 -8.84
CA VAL A 55 6.30 9.84 -9.95
C VAL A 55 7.56 8.97 -9.95
N ASN A 56 7.37 7.67 -10.02
CA ASN A 56 8.41 6.66 -10.07
C ASN A 56 7.95 5.46 -10.91
N LEU A 57 8.75 4.41 -11.00
CA LEU A 57 8.39 3.21 -11.76
C LEU A 57 7.09 2.57 -11.29
N ASP A 58 6.81 2.55 -9.98
CA ASP A 58 5.57 1.99 -9.44
C ASP A 58 4.33 2.71 -9.97
N SER A 59 4.44 3.97 -10.36
CA SER A 59 3.34 4.75 -10.95
C SER A 59 2.87 4.19 -12.30
N PHE A 60 3.71 3.43 -12.97
CA PHE A 60 3.43 2.81 -14.26
C PHE A 60 3.21 1.29 -14.16
N MET A 61 3.28 0.74 -12.95
CA MET A 61 3.10 -0.68 -12.71
C MET A 61 1.73 -0.99 -12.13
N LYS A 62 1.10 -2.05 -12.64
CA LYS A 62 -0.12 -2.60 -12.06
C LYS A 62 0.24 -3.70 -11.08
N LYS A 63 -0.30 -3.59 -9.87
CA LYS A 63 -0.17 -4.65 -8.86
C LYS A 63 -1.45 -5.49 -8.89
N ILE A 64 -1.31 -6.79 -9.15
CA ILE A 64 -2.42 -7.75 -9.21
C ILE A 64 -2.19 -8.76 -8.11
N THR A 65 -3.19 -8.99 -7.28
CA THR A 65 -3.17 -10.02 -6.26
C THR A 65 -3.82 -11.29 -6.77
N PHE A 66 -3.25 -12.43 -6.41
CA PHE A 66 -3.80 -13.75 -6.68
C PHE A 66 -4.09 -14.43 -5.35
N GLN A 67 -5.26 -15.08 -5.26
CA GLN A 67 -5.67 -15.80 -4.07
C GLN A 67 -6.07 -17.22 -4.45
N THR A 68 -5.50 -18.19 -3.74
CA THR A 68 -5.92 -19.60 -3.79
C THR A 68 -6.18 -20.06 -2.36
N LEU A 69 -7.31 -20.71 -2.13
CA LEU A 69 -7.66 -21.33 -0.86
C LEU A 69 -7.84 -22.84 -1.04
N SER A 70 -7.27 -23.62 -0.12
CA SER A 70 -7.57 -25.04 0.01
C SER A 70 -8.92 -25.26 0.69
N GLU A 71 -9.43 -26.50 0.63
CA GLU A 71 -10.65 -26.88 1.38
C GLU A 71 -10.47 -26.65 2.89
N GLU A 72 -9.31 -26.96 3.44
CA GLU A 72 -8.97 -26.68 4.83
C GLU A 72 -8.90 -25.16 5.10
N GLY A 73 -8.29 -24.40 4.20
CA GLY A 73 -8.19 -22.95 4.31
C GLY A 73 -9.55 -22.27 4.40
N ILE A 74 -10.47 -22.62 3.49
CA ILE A 74 -11.82 -22.03 3.52
C ILE A 74 -12.65 -22.56 4.71
N ALA A 75 -12.44 -23.80 5.16
CA ALA A 75 -13.11 -24.32 6.34
C ALA A 75 -12.70 -23.57 7.62
N ASN A 76 -11.43 -23.21 7.73
CA ASN A 76 -10.90 -22.47 8.89
C ASN A 76 -11.26 -20.98 8.84
N LEU A 77 -11.17 -20.34 7.69
CA LEU A 77 -11.44 -18.91 7.52
C LEU A 77 -12.92 -18.58 7.40
N GLY A 78 -13.72 -19.53 6.94
CA GLY A 78 -15.11 -19.32 6.62
C GLY A 78 -15.95 -18.72 7.76
N PRO A 79 -15.87 -19.20 9.00
CA PRO A 79 -16.62 -18.62 10.12
C PRO A 79 -16.29 -17.14 10.37
N VAL A 80 -15.03 -16.75 10.16
CA VAL A 80 -14.60 -15.35 10.29
C VAL A 80 -15.18 -14.52 9.14
N ILE A 81 -15.13 -15.05 7.92
CA ILE A 81 -15.71 -14.38 6.73
C ILE A 81 -17.22 -14.19 6.91
N GLU A 82 -17.93 -15.21 7.39
CA GLU A 82 -19.37 -15.13 7.64
C GLU A 82 -19.72 -14.06 8.67
N THR A 83 -18.96 -14.00 9.77
CA THR A 83 -19.16 -13.02 10.83
C THR A 83 -18.91 -11.59 10.35
N LEU A 84 -17.80 -11.36 9.65
CA LEU A 84 -17.46 -10.04 9.15
C LEU A 84 -18.46 -9.57 8.10
N ALA A 85 -18.80 -10.42 7.12
CA ALA A 85 -19.76 -10.10 6.08
C ALA A 85 -21.17 -9.84 6.63
N GLU A 86 -21.57 -10.54 7.69
CA GLU A 86 -22.84 -10.29 8.36
C GLU A 86 -22.87 -8.92 9.06
N ASN A 87 -21.80 -8.58 9.77
CA ASN A 87 -21.68 -7.26 10.43
C ASN A 87 -21.65 -6.08 9.44
N GLU A 88 -21.15 -6.32 8.23
CA GLU A 88 -21.15 -5.35 7.14
C GLU A 88 -22.46 -5.37 6.31
N GLU A 89 -23.42 -6.21 6.68
CA GLU A 89 -24.69 -6.43 5.96
C GLU A 89 -24.51 -6.94 4.52
N LEU A 90 -23.36 -7.54 4.21
CA LEU A 90 -23.00 -8.09 2.90
C LEU A 90 -23.41 -9.56 2.78
N LEU A 91 -24.70 -9.83 2.78
CA LEU A 91 -25.26 -11.18 2.81
C LEU A 91 -24.79 -12.08 1.66
N ALA A 92 -24.61 -11.55 0.46
CA ALA A 92 -24.09 -12.31 -0.68
C ALA A 92 -22.65 -12.79 -0.45
N HIS A 93 -21.81 -11.98 0.20
CA HIS A 93 -20.45 -12.35 0.57
C HIS A 93 -20.44 -13.43 1.66
N LYS A 94 -21.30 -13.31 2.67
CA LYS A 94 -21.50 -14.36 3.67
C LYS A 94 -21.89 -15.68 3.01
N LEU A 95 -22.92 -15.66 2.16
CA LEU A 95 -23.43 -16.84 1.47
C LEU A 95 -22.34 -17.51 0.60
N ALA A 96 -21.47 -16.73 -0.02
CA ALA A 96 -20.36 -17.26 -0.82
C ALA A 96 -19.39 -18.14 0.00
N ALA A 97 -19.15 -17.83 1.27
CA ALA A 97 -18.40 -18.69 2.19
C ALA A 97 -19.23 -19.89 2.66
N THR A 98 -20.46 -19.65 3.12
CA THR A 98 -21.38 -20.67 3.66
C THR A 98 -21.57 -21.84 2.69
N VAL A 99 -21.84 -21.58 1.41
CA VAL A 99 -22.05 -22.62 0.40
C VAL A 99 -20.82 -23.53 0.26
N ARG A 100 -19.62 -22.94 0.26
CA ARG A 100 -18.38 -23.71 0.15
C ARG A 100 -18.09 -24.57 1.39
N ILE A 101 -18.34 -24.02 2.57
CA ILE A 101 -18.18 -24.75 3.84
C ILE A 101 -19.15 -25.93 3.90
N ASN A 102 -20.39 -25.74 3.50
CA ASN A 102 -21.40 -26.80 3.49
C ASN A 102 -21.03 -27.91 2.49
N ALA A 103 -20.60 -27.55 1.30
CA ALA A 103 -20.15 -28.52 0.30
C ALA A 103 -18.97 -29.38 0.79
N ILE A 104 -18.05 -28.81 1.60
CA ILE A 104 -16.96 -29.58 2.21
C ILE A 104 -17.48 -30.53 3.27
N LYS A 105 -18.46 -30.12 4.08
CA LYS A 105 -19.08 -30.96 5.11
C LYS A 105 -19.82 -32.16 4.48
N GLU A 106 -20.55 -31.91 3.40
CA GLU A 106 -21.29 -32.97 2.67
C GLU A 106 -20.38 -34.02 2.03
N LYS A 107 -19.17 -33.62 1.57
CA LYS A 107 -18.17 -34.59 1.05
C LYS A 107 -17.54 -35.48 2.11
N LYS A 108 -17.63 -35.10 3.38
CA LYS A 108 -17.03 -35.86 4.51
C LYS A 108 -18.00 -36.82 5.19
N LEU A 109 -19.28 -36.86 4.76
CA LEU A 109 -20.31 -37.80 5.14
C LEU A 109 -20.40 -38.94 4.12
#